data_0b53d7050a1b52bcae0acfb913777601
#
_entry.id   0b53d7050a1b52bcae0acfb913777601
#
_cell.length_a   1.000
_cell.length_b   1.000
_cell.length_c   1.000
_cell.angle_alpha   90.00
_cell.angle_beta   90.00
_cell.angle_gamma   90.00
#
_symmetry.space_group_name_H-M   'P 1'
#
loop_
_entity.id
_entity.type
_entity.pdbx_description
1 polymer ?
#
loop_
_entity_poly.entity_id
_entity_poly.type
_entity_poly.pdbx_seq_one_letter_code
_entity_poly.pdbx_strand_id
1 'polypeptide(L)'
;EGRMTEVAGPLEGMLVLDARLAALDMLSADGKLEGLEEREQEIPVSERGENPIEIILLKEWYVKQVGIQDRLEQLTDQISFIPERNKQLLLDWMENISIDWPISRRRWYHTEIPIWYTDDHKVLIVPPKGAYVRPWCENPPKGSFGIDRETREILGPIEELGYTKFTGEEKVFDTWMDSSNSNLYVSGYGQKDVDFARTYPTNLRPQGKEIVRTWLYYTLLKSAHLFDQPGFKSVWI
;
A
#
# COMPACT_ATOMS: atom_id res chain seq x y z
N GLU A 1 -15.50 -9.88 -8.31
CA GLU A 1 -15.90 -11.17 -8.89
C GLU A 1 -16.58 -11.02 -10.26
N GLY A 2 -16.46 -9.85 -10.91
CA GLY A 2 -16.92 -9.60 -12.28
C GLY A 2 -18.44 -9.56 -12.45
N ARG A 3 -19.18 -9.32 -11.38
CA ARG A 3 -20.64 -9.16 -11.43
C ARG A 3 -21.06 -7.72 -11.14
N MET A 4 -22.13 -7.32 -11.79
CA MET A 4 -22.76 -6.01 -11.57
C MET A 4 -23.32 -5.93 -10.15
N THR A 5 -23.16 -4.76 -9.53
CA THR A 5 -23.64 -4.47 -8.17
C THR A 5 -25.08 -3.95 -8.20
N GLU A 6 -25.69 -3.78 -7.02
CA GLU A 6 -27.04 -3.20 -6.84
C GLU A 6 -27.26 -1.86 -7.55
N VAL A 7 -26.18 -1.06 -7.73
CA VAL A 7 -26.23 0.24 -8.43
C VAL A 7 -26.63 0.07 -9.91
N ALA A 8 -26.39 -1.10 -10.48
CA ALA A 8 -26.74 -1.39 -11.89
C ALA A 8 -28.25 -1.71 -12.10
N GLY A 9 -29.05 -1.72 -11.04
CA GLY A 9 -30.49 -1.94 -11.10
C GLY A 9 -30.86 -3.26 -11.79
N PRO A 10 -31.55 -3.24 -12.94
CA PRO A 10 -32.01 -4.47 -13.61
C PRO A 10 -30.87 -5.42 -14.06
N LEU A 11 -29.64 -4.95 -14.08
CA LEU A 11 -28.46 -5.72 -14.47
C LEU A 11 -27.72 -6.34 -13.26
N GLU A 12 -28.22 -6.15 -12.05
CA GLU A 12 -27.62 -6.66 -10.82
C GLU A 12 -27.36 -8.17 -10.89
N GLY A 13 -26.19 -8.60 -10.43
CA GLY A 13 -25.77 -10.01 -10.39
C GLY A 13 -25.30 -10.58 -11.72
N MET A 14 -25.52 -9.93 -12.85
CA MET A 14 -25.04 -10.37 -14.16
C MET A 14 -23.51 -10.25 -14.27
N LEU A 15 -22.89 -11.14 -15.03
CA LEU A 15 -21.50 -10.95 -15.45
C LEU A 15 -21.39 -9.71 -16.36
N VAL A 16 -20.25 -9.05 -16.36
CA VAL A 16 -20.04 -7.79 -17.10
C VAL A 16 -20.38 -7.95 -18.59
N LEU A 17 -19.97 -9.05 -19.22
CA LEU A 17 -20.26 -9.29 -20.64
C LEU A 17 -21.75 -9.49 -20.88
N ASP A 18 -22.42 -10.27 -20.04
CA ASP A 18 -23.88 -10.51 -20.15
C ASP A 18 -24.66 -9.22 -19.90
N ALA A 19 -24.20 -8.40 -18.94
CA ALA A 19 -24.79 -7.09 -18.63
C ALA A 19 -24.67 -6.12 -19.82
N ARG A 20 -23.55 -6.12 -20.54
CA ARG A 20 -23.39 -5.32 -21.75
C ARG A 20 -24.40 -5.68 -22.83
N LEU A 21 -24.61 -6.97 -23.07
CA LEU A 21 -25.62 -7.46 -24.06
C LEU A 21 -27.04 -7.09 -23.61
N ALA A 22 -27.38 -7.34 -22.34
CA ALA A 22 -28.69 -6.98 -21.80
C ALA A 22 -28.95 -5.47 -21.85
N ALA A 23 -27.92 -4.64 -21.61
CA ALA A 23 -28.03 -3.18 -21.73
C ALA A 23 -28.35 -2.74 -23.19
N LEU A 24 -27.72 -3.38 -24.17
CA LEU A 24 -28.03 -3.12 -25.60
C LEU A 24 -29.48 -3.49 -25.95
N ASP A 25 -29.96 -4.62 -25.47
CA ASP A 25 -31.34 -5.04 -25.65
C ASP A 25 -32.33 -4.05 -25.02
N MET A 26 -32.04 -3.58 -23.81
CA MET A 26 -32.87 -2.58 -23.13
C MET A 26 -32.89 -1.25 -23.88
N LEU A 27 -31.73 -0.76 -24.35
CA LEU A 27 -31.64 0.49 -25.12
C LEU A 27 -32.37 0.37 -26.46
N SER A 28 -32.29 -0.80 -27.10
CA SER A 28 -33.03 -1.09 -28.34
C SER A 28 -34.55 -1.08 -28.12
N ALA A 29 -35.00 -1.75 -27.06
CA ALA A 29 -36.42 -1.77 -26.67
C ALA A 29 -36.99 -0.38 -26.38
N ASP A 30 -36.16 0.51 -25.75
CA ASP A 30 -36.50 1.89 -25.46
C ASP A 30 -36.41 2.83 -26.69
N GLY A 31 -35.98 2.33 -27.84
CA GLY A 31 -35.74 3.15 -29.03
C GLY A 31 -34.61 4.15 -28.92
N LYS A 32 -33.68 3.90 -27.99
CA LYS A 32 -32.51 4.78 -27.72
C LYS A 32 -31.21 4.31 -28.36
N LEU A 33 -31.23 3.17 -29.07
CA LEU A 33 -30.08 2.65 -29.80
C LEU A 33 -30.11 3.16 -31.26
N GLU A 34 -29.17 4.07 -31.60
CA GLU A 34 -29.09 4.63 -32.96
C GLU A 34 -28.28 3.77 -33.94
N GLY A 35 -27.36 2.95 -33.40
CA GLY A 35 -26.52 2.08 -34.22
C GLY A 35 -25.58 1.24 -33.36
N LEU A 36 -25.03 0.20 -33.96
CA LEU A 36 -24.01 -0.66 -33.38
C LEU A 36 -22.81 -0.74 -34.34
N GLU A 37 -21.65 -0.53 -33.85
CA GLU A 37 -20.40 -0.64 -34.60
C GLU A 37 -19.47 -1.62 -33.87
N GLU A 38 -19.01 -2.65 -34.55
CA GLU A 38 -17.99 -3.54 -34.04
C GLU A 38 -16.59 -2.92 -34.18
N ARG A 39 -15.80 -2.89 -33.11
CA ARG A 39 -14.44 -2.41 -33.13
C ARG A 39 -13.51 -3.38 -32.41
N GLU A 40 -12.35 -3.61 -32.98
CA GLU A 40 -11.25 -4.27 -32.27
C GLU A 40 -10.65 -3.32 -31.25
N GLN A 41 -10.47 -3.79 -30.02
CA GLN A 41 -9.91 -3.03 -28.93
C GLN A 41 -8.91 -3.87 -28.14
N GLU A 42 -7.74 -3.32 -27.85
CA GLU A 42 -6.83 -3.89 -26.87
C GLU A 42 -7.37 -3.66 -25.46
N ILE A 43 -7.50 -4.74 -24.69
CA ILE A 43 -7.98 -4.69 -23.31
C ILE A 43 -6.94 -5.27 -22.38
N PRO A 44 -6.79 -4.74 -21.15
CA PRO A 44 -5.93 -5.35 -20.16
C PRO A 44 -6.48 -6.71 -19.73
N VAL A 45 -5.62 -7.71 -19.69
CA VAL A 45 -5.95 -9.06 -19.23
C VAL A 45 -5.05 -9.46 -18.07
N SER A 46 -5.53 -10.38 -17.23
CA SER A 46 -4.70 -10.89 -16.13
C SER A 46 -3.59 -11.78 -16.67
N GLU A 47 -2.37 -11.58 -16.18
CA GLU A 47 -1.15 -12.30 -16.60
C GLU A 47 -1.30 -13.84 -16.50
N ARG A 48 -2.05 -14.33 -15.52
CA ARG A 48 -2.15 -15.77 -15.24
C ARG A 48 -3.43 -16.42 -15.74
N GLY A 49 -4.47 -15.67 -15.97
CA GLY A 49 -5.80 -16.22 -16.28
C GLY A 49 -6.37 -15.71 -17.60
N GLU A 50 -5.69 -14.80 -18.28
CA GLU A 50 -6.09 -14.18 -19.56
C GLU A 50 -7.51 -13.59 -19.53
N ASN A 51 -8.11 -13.44 -18.33
CA ASN A 51 -9.41 -12.82 -18.17
C ASN A 51 -9.31 -11.30 -18.26
N PRO A 52 -10.29 -10.63 -18.89
CA PRO A 52 -10.37 -9.17 -18.88
C PRO A 52 -10.33 -8.59 -17.49
N ILE A 53 -9.55 -7.51 -17.31
CA ILE A 53 -9.45 -6.78 -16.04
C ILE A 53 -10.43 -5.61 -16.11
N GLU A 54 -11.36 -5.57 -15.15
CA GLU A 54 -12.27 -4.45 -14.96
C GLU A 54 -11.68 -3.50 -13.91
N ILE A 55 -11.72 -2.20 -14.23
CA ILE A 55 -11.23 -1.15 -13.30
C ILE A 55 -12.34 -0.81 -12.33
N ILE A 56 -12.07 -1.00 -11.04
CA ILE A 56 -13.00 -0.69 -9.96
C ILE A 56 -12.33 0.18 -8.90
N LEU A 57 -13.11 1.03 -8.24
CA LEU A 57 -12.63 1.82 -7.12
C LEU A 57 -12.63 0.97 -5.85
N LEU A 58 -11.50 0.93 -5.18
CA LEU A 58 -11.30 0.16 -3.96
C LEU A 58 -10.64 1.03 -2.89
N LYS A 59 -11.04 0.82 -1.64
CA LYS A 59 -10.37 1.43 -0.49
C LYS A 59 -9.13 0.62 -0.18
N GLU A 60 -7.96 1.25 -0.29
CA GLU A 60 -6.66 0.65 0.00
C GLU A 60 -5.87 1.51 0.99
N TRP A 61 -4.87 0.93 1.62
CA TRP A 61 -3.90 1.66 2.42
C TRP A 61 -2.79 2.18 1.54
N TYR A 62 -2.38 3.43 1.80
CA TYR A 62 -1.32 4.09 1.05
C TYR A 62 -0.27 4.67 1.99
N VAL A 63 0.99 4.61 1.58
CA VAL A 63 2.05 5.45 2.14
C VAL A 63 2.18 6.68 1.27
N LYS A 64 2.15 7.85 1.89
CA LYS A 64 2.31 9.12 1.20
C LYS A 64 3.73 9.24 0.65
N GLN A 65 3.84 9.43 -0.65
CA GLN A 65 5.11 9.64 -1.36
C GLN A 65 5.07 10.82 -2.31
N VAL A 66 3.89 11.22 -2.75
CA VAL A 66 3.73 12.44 -3.55
C VAL A 66 3.93 13.66 -2.66
N GLY A 67 4.77 14.59 -3.12
CA GLY A 67 5.07 15.84 -2.41
C GLY A 67 6.24 15.77 -1.42
N ILE A 68 6.95 14.62 -1.34
CA ILE A 68 8.19 14.50 -0.56
C ILE A 68 9.42 14.22 -1.43
N GLN A 69 9.26 14.30 -2.76
CA GLN A 69 10.35 14.00 -3.71
C GLN A 69 11.60 14.82 -3.46
N ASP A 70 11.48 16.14 -3.27
CA ASP A 70 12.61 17.03 -2.97
C ASP A 70 13.38 16.57 -1.72
N ARG A 71 12.66 16.09 -0.70
CA ARG A 71 13.30 15.56 0.51
C ARG A 71 14.03 14.26 0.23
N LEU A 72 13.44 13.37 -0.56
CA LEU A 72 14.10 12.11 -0.95
C LEU A 72 15.35 12.36 -1.80
N GLU A 73 15.34 13.36 -2.68
CA GLU A 73 16.51 13.77 -3.45
C GLU A 73 17.64 14.27 -2.53
N GLN A 74 17.34 15.16 -1.59
CA GLN A 74 18.30 15.63 -0.59
C GLN A 74 18.93 14.49 0.23
N LEU A 75 18.15 13.47 0.56
CA LEU A 75 18.66 12.28 1.23
C LEU A 75 19.48 11.40 0.29
N THR A 76 19.10 11.31 -0.98
CA THR A 76 19.85 10.58 -2.02
C THR A 76 21.22 11.19 -2.27
N ASP A 77 21.35 12.53 -2.15
CA ASP A 77 22.63 13.24 -2.28
C ASP A 77 23.65 12.87 -1.18
N GLN A 78 23.17 12.35 -0.05
CA GLN A 78 24.01 11.87 1.05
C GLN A 78 24.49 10.42 0.85
N ILE A 79 24.07 9.75 -0.21
CA ILE A 79 24.36 8.34 -0.48
C ILE A 79 25.41 8.23 -1.60
N SER A 80 26.46 7.45 -1.36
CA SER A 80 27.43 7.10 -2.40
C SER A 80 26.94 5.96 -3.26
N PHE A 81 26.86 6.15 -4.58
CA PHE A 81 26.48 5.09 -5.53
C PHE A 81 27.70 4.47 -6.21
N ILE A 82 27.73 3.16 -6.32
CA ILE A 82 28.80 2.39 -6.97
C ILE A 82 28.18 1.51 -8.05
N PRO A 83 28.42 1.80 -9.35
CA PRO A 83 29.02 3.01 -9.88
C PRO A 83 28.11 4.23 -9.76
N GLU A 84 28.66 5.43 -9.69
CA GLU A 84 27.94 6.69 -9.46
C GLU A 84 26.79 6.93 -10.46
N ARG A 85 27.01 6.56 -11.74
CA ARG A 85 25.99 6.67 -12.79
C ARG A 85 24.64 6.02 -12.46
N ASN A 86 24.63 5.02 -11.57
CA ASN A 86 23.40 4.31 -11.19
C ASN A 86 22.50 5.13 -10.25
N LYS A 87 22.98 6.24 -9.68
CA LYS A 87 22.16 7.21 -8.96
C LYS A 87 21.02 7.74 -9.83
N GLN A 88 21.31 7.97 -11.12
CA GLN A 88 20.29 8.50 -12.04
C GLN A 88 19.07 7.61 -12.16
N LEU A 89 19.20 6.29 -12.04
CA LEU A 89 18.07 5.36 -12.06
C LEU A 89 17.05 5.60 -10.93
N LEU A 90 17.55 6.02 -9.76
CA LEU A 90 16.69 6.34 -8.63
C LEU A 90 16.05 7.74 -8.81
N LEU A 91 16.81 8.72 -9.29
CA LEU A 91 16.31 10.06 -9.56
C LEU A 91 15.20 10.04 -10.63
N ASP A 92 15.45 9.36 -11.77
CA ASP A 92 14.46 9.19 -12.83
C ASP A 92 13.17 8.53 -12.34
N TRP A 93 13.29 7.58 -11.41
CA TRP A 93 12.13 6.96 -10.78
C TRP A 93 11.34 7.95 -9.92
N MET A 94 12.02 8.70 -9.05
CA MET A 94 11.39 9.68 -8.16
C MET A 94 10.66 10.78 -8.95
N GLU A 95 11.23 11.27 -10.02
CA GLU A 95 10.62 12.29 -10.91
C GLU A 95 9.29 11.81 -11.51
N ASN A 96 9.19 10.51 -11.83
CA ASN A 96 8.00 9.94 -12.46
C ASN A 96 6.90 9.49 -11.47
N ILE A 97 7.08 9.67 -10.16
CA ILE A 97 6.07 9.31 -9.17
C ILE A 97 4.94 10.33 -9.13
N SER A 98 3.75 9.90 -9.50
CA SER A 98 2.54 10.72 -9.55
C SER A 98 1.40 10.25 -8.61
N ILE A 99 1.56 9.09 -7.97
CA ILE A 99 0.57 8.51 -7.06
C ILE A 99 1.23 8.04 -5.76
N ASP A 100 0.48 8.01 -4.67
CA ASP A 100 0.94 7.43 -3.40
C ASP A 100 1.10 5.91 -3.51
N TRP A 101 1.99 5.33 -2.73
CA TRP A 101 2.28 3.91 -2.77
C TRP A 101 1.16 3.07 -2.14
N PRO A 102 0.41 2.25 -2.92
CA PRO A 102 -0.60 1.34 -2.38
C PRO A 102 0.08 0.15 -1.70
N ILE A 103 -0.05 0.06 -0.38
CA ILE A 103 0.64 -0.94 0.45
C ILE A 103 -0.21 -2.12 0.88
N SER A 104 -1.52 -2.11 0.63
CA SER A 104 -2.40 -3.21 0.99
C SER A 104 -2.64 -4.18 -0.17
N ARG A 105 -2.78 -5.47 0.16
CA ARG A 105 -3.05 -6.55 -0.79
C ARG A 105 -4.14 -7.46 -0.24
N ARG A 106 -5.01 -7.96 -1.11
CA ARG A 106 -6.04 -8.94 -0.79
C ARG A 106 -5.49 -10.35 -1.02
N ARG A 107 -4.74 -10.85 -0.07
CA ARG A 107 -4.15 -12.18 -0.07
C ARG A 107 -4.39 -12.83 1.28
N TRP A 108 -4.45 -14.14 1.29
CA TRP A 108 -4.65 -14.93 2.52
C TRP A 108 -3.41 -14.98 3.41
N TYR A 109 -2.23 -14.86 2.82
CA TYR A 109 -0.95 -15.00 3.53
C TYR A 109 -0.04 -13.83 3.20
N HIS A 110 0.35 -13.16 4.18
CA HIS A 110 1.44 -12.19 4.29
C HIS A 110 1.41 -11.51 5.66
N THR A 111 2.27 -10.52 5.91
CA THR A 111 2.26 -9.70 7.12
C THR A 111 0.98 -8.89 7.18
N GLU A 112 0.22 -9.04 8.24
CA GLU A 112 -1.05 -8.37 8.45
C GLU A 112 -0.86 -6.86 8.67
N ILE A 113 -1.85 -6.08 8.26
CA ILE A 113 -1.92 -4.66 8.58
C ILE A 113 -2.51 -4.54 9.99
N PRO A 114 -1.73 -4.09 10.99
CA PRO A 114 -2.10 -4.19 12.39
C PRO A 114 -3.08 -3.08 12.82
N ILE A 115 -4.27 -3.07 12.25
CA ILE A 115 -5.28 -2.02 12.46
C ILE A 115 -6.65 -2.64 12.64
N TRP A 116 -7.42 -2.07 13.57
CA TRP A 116 -8.86 -2.27 13.69
C TRP A 116 -9.61 -0.97 13.47
N TYR A 117 -10.88 -1.09 13.14
CA TYR A 117 -11.82 0.01 12.99
C TYR A 117 -12.85 -0.07 14.10
N THR A 118 -13.28 1.06 14.62
CA THR A 118 -14.49 1.16 15.44
C THR A 118 -15.73 0.91 14.57
N ASP A 119 -16.85 0.53 15.17
CA ASP A 119 -18.11 0.26 14.49
C ASP A 119 -18.64 1.45 13.67
N ASP A 120 -18.37 2.67 14.09
CA ASP A 120 -18.66 3.90 13.34
C ASP A 120 -17.57 4.28 12.29
N HIS A 121 -16.50 3.51 12.20
CA HIS A 121 -15.34 3.74 11.32
C HIS A 121 -14.64 5.10 11.48
N LYS A 122 -14.84 5.81 12.59
CA LYS A 122 -14.20 7.10 12.84
C LYS A 122 -12.82 6.98 13.46
N VAL A 123 -12.58 5.92 14.20
CA VAL A 123 -11.31 5.71 14.90
C VAL A 123 -10.60 4.47 14.37
N LEU A 124 -9.32 4.62 14.13
CA LEU A 124 -8.38 3.53 13.87
C LEU A 124 -7.75 3.11 15.18
N ILE A 125 -7.74 1.80 15.47
CA ILE A 125 -7.08 1.25 16.63
C ILE A 125 -5.75 0.63 16.21
N VAL A 126 -4.68 1.02 16.88
CA VAL A 126 -3.31 0.59 16.62
C VAL A 126 -2.77 -0.13 17.86
N PRO A 127 -2.12 -1.30 17.70
CA PRO A 127 -1.59 -2.05 18.82
C PRO A 127 -0.40 -1.34 19.48
N PRO A 128 -0.03 -1.72 20.70
CA PRO A 128 1.18 -1.23 21.33
C PRO A 128 2.43 -1.66 20.53
N LYS A 129 3.49 -0.84 20.61
CA LYS A 129 4.75 -1.09 19.91
C LYS A 129 5.30 -2.47 20.21
N GLY A 130 5.64 -3.22 19.16
CA GLY A 130 6.25 -4.54 19.23
C GLY A 130 5.24 -5.70 19.41
N ALA A 131 3.95 -5.43 19.49
CA ALA A 131 2.93 -6.47 19.47
C ALA A 131 2.80 -7.05 18.05
N TYR A 132 2.86 -8.38 17.94
CA TYR A 132 2.41 -9.09 16.74
C TYR A 132 0.92 -9.43 16.91
N VAL A 133 0.12 -9.04 15.94
CA VAL A 133 -1.33 -9.15 16.00
C VAL A 133 -1.90 -9.59 14.65
N ARG A 134 -3.07 -10.24 14.71
CA ARG A 134 -3.84 -10.67 13.54
C ARG A 134 -5.25 -10.07 13.60
N PRO A 135 -5.45 -8.84 13.14
CA PRO A 135 -6.69 -8.09 13.32
C PRO A 135 -7.93 -8.80 12.79
N TRP A 136 -7.81 -9.54 11.71
CA TRP A 136 -8.90 -10.28 11.06
C TRP A 136 -9.52 -11.38 11.95
N CYS A 137 -8.84 -11.85 13.00
CA CYS A 137 -9.32 -12.94 13.86
C CYS A 137 -9.23 -12.66 15.37
N GLU A 138 -8.69 -11.52 15.79
CA GLU A 138 -8.53 -11.18 17.21
C GLU A 138 -8.91 -9.72 17.49
N ASN A 139 -9.27 -9.44 18.74
CA ASN A 139 -9.54 -8.08 19.19
C ASN A 139 -8.23 -7.32 19.47
N PRO A 140 -8.27 -5.98 19.50
CA PRO A 140 -7.13 -5.18 19.87
C PRO A 140 -6.60 -5.59 21.26
N PRO A 141 -5.28 -5.78 21.42
CA PRO A 141 -4.70 -6.10 22.71
C PRO A 141 -4.78 -4.90 23.67
N LYS A 142 -4.67 -5.19 24.97
CA LYS A 142 -4.58 -4.15 26.00
C LYS A 142 -3.40 -3.21 25.73
N GLY A 143 -3.62 -1.91 25.93
CA GLY A 143 -2.63 -0.87 25.65
C GLY A 143 -2.60 -0.44 24.17
N SER A 144 -3.55 -0.89 23.36
CA SER A 144 -3.81 -0.29 22.05
C SER A 144 -4.34 1.12 22.20
N PHE A 145 -4.15 1.95 21.19
CA PHE A 145 -4.59 3.34 21.22
C PHE A 145 -5.37 3.71 19.97
N GLY A 146 -6.26 4.70 20.12
CA GLY A 146 -7.07 5.22 19.04
C GLY A 146 -6.40 6.39 18.31
N ILE A 147 -6.61 6.45 17.01
CA ILE A 147 -6.25 7.55 16.14
C ILE A 147 -7.51 7.99 15.41
N ASP A 148 -7.84 9.28 15.48
CA ASP A 148 -8.93 9.83 14.67
C ASP A 148 -8.60 9.65 13.19
N ARG A 149 -9.54 9.09 12.45
CA ARG A 149 -9.30 8.72 11.05
C ARG A 149 -9.20 9.93 10.13
N GLU A 150 -9.87 11.01 10.44
CA GLU A 150 -9.91 12.22 9.63
C GLU A 150 -8.76 13.17 9.99
N THR A 151 -8.64 13.52 11.27
CA THR A 151 -7.63 14.48 11.76
C THR A 151 -6.25 13.87 11.92
N ARG A 152 -6.16 12.54 12.07
CA ARG A 152 -4.93 11.79 12.39
C ARG A 152 -4.38 12.05 13.79
N GLU A 153 -5.15 12.66 14.66
CA GLU A 153 -4.79 12.90 16.05
C GLU A 153 -4.85 11.63 16.89
N ILE A 154 -3.92 11.49 17.81
CA ILE A 154 -3.93 10.39 18.79
C ILE A 154 -4.94 10.74 19.87
N LEU A 155 -5.96 9.87 20.02
CA LEU A 155 -7.06 10.08 20.97
C LEU A 155 -6.78 9.52 22.37
N GLY A 156 -5.84 8.58 22.50
CA GLY A 156 -5.47 7.94 23.76
C GLY A 156 -5.70 6.43 23.79
N PRO A 157 -5.55 5.80 24.99
CA PRO A 157 -5.74 4.38 25.17
C PRO A 157 -7.17 3.94 24.84
N ILE A 158 -7.29 2.76 24.23
CA ILE A 158 -8.59 2.20 23.82
C ILE A 158 -9.57 2.06 24.98
N GLU A 159 -9.07 1.78 26.18
CA GLU A 159 -9.84 1.60 27.40
C GLU A 159 -10.59 2.87 27.83
N GLU A 160 -10.12 4.04 27.38
CA GLU A 160 -10.69 5.36 27.72
C GLU A 160 -11.67 5.87 26.64
N LEU A 161 -11.70 5.24 25.44
CA LEU A 161 -12.48 5.71 24.30
C LEU A 161 -13.94 5.20 24.29
N GLY A 162 -14.28 4.23 25.14
CA GLY A 162 -15.64 3.72 25.30
C GLY A 162 -16.12 2.80 24.18
N TYR A 163 -15.28 2.43 23.22
CA TYR A 163 -15.62 1.46 22.17
C TYR A 163 -15.48 0.03 22.67
N THR A 164 -16.43 -0.82 22.30
CA THR A 164 -16.47 -2.24 22.69
C THR A 164 -16.49 -3.22 21.51
N LYS A 165 -16.71 -2.70 20.32
CA LYS A 165 -16.74 -3.49 19.07
C LYS A 165 -15.72 -2.99 18.10
N PHE A 166 -14.99 -3.91 17.51
CA PHE A 166 -13.92 -3.62 16.56
C PHE A 166 -14.00 -4.57 15.37
N THR A 167 -13.74 -4.04 14.19
CA THR A 167 -13.56 -4.82 12.97
C THR A 167 -12.10 -4.74 12.56
N GLY A 168 -11.41 -5.87 12.48
CA GLY A 168 -10.01 -5.93 12.07
C GLY A 168 -9.84 -5.76 10.57
N GLU A 169 -8.69 -5.21 10.17
CA GLU A 169 -8.30 -5.18 8.76
C GLU A 169 -8.00 -6.61 8.28
N GLU A 170 -8.59 -6.98 7.15
CA GLU A 170 -8.41 -8.30 6.53
C GLU A 170 -7.29 -8.33 5.48
N LYS A 171 -6.87 -7.15 5.01
CA LYS A 171 -5.80 -7.03 4.04
C LYS A 171 -4.44 -7.22 4.68
N VAL A 172 -3.49 -7.63 3.87
CA VAL A 172 -2.10 -7.80 4.24
C VAL A 172 -1.23 -6.75 3.56
N PHE A 173 -0.01 -6.56 4.04
CA PHE A 173 0.94 -5.66 3.40
C PHE A 173 1.42 -6.18 2.05
N ASP A 174 1.82 -5.26 1.18
CA ASP A 174 2.70 -5.51 0.04
C ASP A 174 4.03 -6.09 0.52
N THR A 175 4.58 -7.08 -0.20
CA THR A 175 5.88 -7.68 0.12
C THR A 175 7.02 -6.67 0.19
N TRP A 176 6.96 -5.59 -0.60
CA TRP A 176 7.94 -4.52 -0.54
C TRP A 176 7.87 -3.71 0.76
N MET A 177 6.73 -3.73 1.44
CA MET A 177 6.58 -3.15 2.77
C MET A 177 7.47 -3.86 3.80
N ASP A 178 7.55 -5.19 3.74
CA ASP A 178 8.45 -5.98 4.60
C ASP A 178 9.90 -5.86 4.14
N SER A 179 10.15 -6.06 2.84
CA SER A 179 11.51 -6.01 2.29
C SER A 179 12.20 -4.69 2.57
N SER A 180 11.47 -3.57 2.55
CA SER A 180 12.00 -2.25 2.85
C SER A 180 12.37 -2.03 4.32
N ASN A 181 12.03 -2.97 5.23
CA ASN A 181 12.47 -2.98 6.63
C ASN A 181 13.80 -3.72 6.85
N SER A 182 14.36 -4.34 5.82
CA SER A 182 15.56 -5.19 5.99
C SER A 182 16.75 -4.47 6.63
N ASN A 183 16.98 -3.20 6.31
CA ASN A 183 18.02 -2.40 6.94
C ASN A 183 17.76 -2.13 8.43
N LEU A 184 16.51 -1.94 8.82
CA LEU A 184 16.11 -1.75 10.22
C LEU A 184 16.31 -3.04 11.01
N TYR A 185 15.91 -4.17 10.42
CA TYR A 185 16.08 -5.49 11.05
C TYR A 185 17.56 -5.82 11.27
N VAL A 186 18.38 -5.67 10.23
CA VAL A 186 19.83 -5.93 10.31
C VAL A 186 20.53 -4.98 11.29
N SER A 187 20.06 -3.74 11.41
CA SER A 187 20.58 -2.77 12.36
C SER A 187 20.07 -2.95 13.78
N GLY A 188 19.19 -3.93 14.03
CA GLY A 188 18.67 -4.22 15.37
C GLY A 188 17.63 -3.24 15.88
N TYR A 189 16.85 -2.61 14.99
CA TYR A 189 15.76 -1.72 15.40
C TYR A 189 14.77 -2.43 16.32
N GLY A 190 14.55 -1.81 17.50
CA GLY A 190 13.65 -2.36 18.53
C GLY A 190 14.24 -3.49 19.37
N GLN A 191 15.46 -3.95 19.11
CA GLN A 191 16.16 -4.94 19.93
C GLN A 191 16.81 -4.27 21.15
N LYS A 192 16.68 -4.89 22.34
CA LYS A 192 17.14 -4.29 23.61
C LYS A 192 18.66 -4.24 23.75
N ASP A 193 19.36 -5.23 23.16
CA ASP A 193 20.78 -5.43 23.33
C ASP A 193 21.64 -4.88 22.16
N VAL A 194 21.02 -4.15 21.25
CA VAL A 194 21.68 -3.57 20.08
C VAL A 194 21.63 -2.05 20.16
N ASP A 195 22.79 -1.43 20.04
CA ASP A 195 22.91 0.02 19.86
C ASP A 195 22.54 0.38 18.42
N PHE A 196 21.26 0.62 18.19
CA PHE A 196 20.75 0.97 16.87
C PHE A 196 21.41 2.22 16.29
N ALA A 197 21.68 3.22 17.09
CA ALA A 197 22.32 4.46 16.63
C ALA A 197 23.74 4.24 16.09
N ARG A 198 24.42 3.19 16.54
CA ARG A 198 25.74 2.80 16.05
C ARG A 198 25.68 2.03 14.73
N THR A 199 24.62 1.29 14.49
CA THR A 199 24.47 0.37 13.36
C THR A 199 23.66 0.94 12.21
N TYR A 200 22.88 1.99 12.46
CA TYR A 200 22.04 2.68 11.49
C TYR A 200 22.51 4.14 11.27
N PRO A 201 22.57 4.65 10.04
CA PRO A 201 22.29 3.94 8.77
C PRO A 201 23.36 2.88 8.45
N THR A 202 22.94 1.81 7.72
CA THR A 202 23.87 0.74 7.31
C THR A 202 24.96 1.27 6.38
N ASN A 203 26.14 0.65 6.39
CA ASN A 203 27.25 1.15 5.58
C ASN A 203 27.07 0.89 4.08
N LEU A 204 26.60 -0.29 3.72
CA LEU A 204 26.51 -0.71 2.32
C LEU A 204 25.19 -1.43 2.06
N ARG A 205 24.58 -1.09 0.93
CA ARG A 205 23.44 -1.81 0.36
C ARG A 205 23.79 -2.36 -1.01
N PRO A 206 24.17 -3.63 -1.14
CA PRO A 206 24.32 -4.28 -2.42
C PRO A 206 22.96 -4.74 -2.94
N GLN A 207 22.69 -4.52 -4.23
CA GLN A 207 21.44 -4.94 -4.86
C GLN A 207 21.54 -4.99 -6.39
N GLY A 208 20.58 -5.64 -7.04
CA GLY A 208 20.42 -5.61 -8.48
C GLY A 208 19.76 -4.32 -8.98
N LYS A 209 19.98 -4.00 -10.24
CA LYS A 209 19.42 -2.82 -10.92
C LYS A 209 17.89 -2.86 -10.99
N GLU A 210 17.32 -4.05 -11.14
CA GLU A 210 15.89 -4.30 -11.29
C GLU A 210 15.06 -3.90 -10.06
N ILE A 211 15.69 -3.82 -8.88
CA ILE A 211 14.98 -3.49 -7.62
C ILE A 211 15.29 -2.07 -7.10
N VAL A 212 15.87 -1.21 -7.92
CA VAL A 212 16.08 0.21 -7.58
C VAL A 212 14.75 0.91 -7.33
N ARG A 213 13.74 0.65 -8.17
CA ARG A 213 12.40 1.27 -8.10
C ARG A 213 11.53 0.74 -6.96
N THR A 214 11.95 -0.36 -6.35
CA THR A 214 11.21 -1.05 -5.29
C THR A 214 12.02 -1.08 -4.01
N TRP A 215 12.92 -2.03 -3.84
CA TRP A 215 13.61 -2.25 -2.58
C TRP A 215 14.46 -1.05 -2.13
N LEU A 216 15.22 -0.43 -3.04
CA LEU A 216 16.04 0.75 -2.72
C LEU A 216 15.14 1.94 -2.38
N TYR A 217 14.23 2.27 -3.30
CA TYR A 217 13.34 3.41 -3.17
C TYR A 217 12.45 3.32 -1.92
N TYR A 218 11.78 2.19 -1.70
CA TYR A 218 10.91 2.05 -0.53
C TYR A 218 11.67 2.00 0.80
N THR A 219 12.91 1.53 0.81
CA THR A 219 13.77 1.65 2.00
C THR A 219 14.09 3.11 2.28
N LEU A 220 14.45 3.91 1.26
CA LEU A 220 14.73 5.33 1.39
C LEU A 220 13.48 6.09 1.87
N LEU A 221 12.33 5.84 1.23
CA LEU A 221 11.03 6.42 1.60
C LEU A 221 10.69 6.19 3.08
N LYS A 222 10.82 4.95 3.55
CA LYS A 222 10.56 4.61 4.95
C LYS A 222 11.57 5.23 5.89
N SER A 223 12.83 5.26 5.52
CA SER A 223 13.89 5.89 6.31
C SER A 223 13.66 7.41 6.44
N ALA A 224 13.20 8.06 5.38
CA ALA A 224 12.81 9.46 5.41
C ALA A 224 11.65 9.72 6.37
N HIS A 225 10.59 8.92 6.29
CA HIS A 225 9.42 9.07 7.18
C HIS A 225 9.71 8.76 8.64
N LEU A 226 10.56 7.78 8.93
CA LEU A 226 10.81 7.33 10.30
C LEU A 226 11.92 8.09 11.01
N PHE A 227 12.95 8.53 10.28
CA PHE A 227 14.20 9.04 10.88
C PHE A 227 14.70 10.31 10.24
N ASP A 228 14.09 10.76 9.15
CA ASP A 228 14.52 11.92 8.35
C ASP A 228 16.00 11.85 7.91
N GLN A 229 16.48 10.64 7.61
CA GLN A 229 17.85 10.37 7.16
C GLN A 229 17.89 9.19 6.17
N PRO A 230 18.97 9.04 5.35
CA PRO A 230 19.11 7.87 4.49
C PRO A 230 19.27 6.59 5.31
N GLY A 231 18.72 5.47 4.81
CA GLY A 231 18.81 4.18 5.50
C GLY A 231 20.15 3.48 5.35
N PHE A 232 21.04 4.01 4.51
CA PHE A 232 22.37 3.45 4.17
C PHE A 232 23.30 4.55 3.65
N LYS A 233 24.63 4.36 3.81
CA LYS A 233 25.65 5.31 3.39
C LYS A 233 26.07 5.10 1.93
N SER A 234 26.04 3.86 1.45
CA SER A 234 26.45 3.51 0.11
C SER A 234 25.54 2.45 -0.51
N VAL A 235 25.38 2.52 -1.82
CA VAL A 235 24.64 1.55 -2.63
C VAL A 235 25.56 1.01 -3.72
N TRP A 236 25.61 -0.30 -3.85
CA TRP A 236 26.30 -1.00 -4.93
C TRP A 236 25.28 -1.69 -5.83
N ILE A 237 25.18 -1.23 -7.09
CA ILE A 237 24.25 -1.73 -8.09
C ILE A 237 25.00 -2.32 -9.26
#